data_ec1c76d19fff50665d42b61beba9081a
#
_entry.id   ec1c76d19fff50665d42b61beba9081a
#
_cell.length_a   1.000
_cell.length_b   1.000
_cell.length_c   1.000
_cell.angle_alpha   90.00
_cell.angle_beta   90.00
_cell.angle_gamma   90.00
#
_symmetry.space_group_name_H-M   'P 1'
#
loop_
_entity.id
_entity.type
_entity.pdbx_description
1 polymer ?
#
loop_
_entity_poly.entity_id
_entity_poly.type
_entity_poly.pdbx_seq_one_letter_code
_entity_poly.pdbx_strand_id
1 'polypeptide(L)'
;MADIDPAALAALREQLTGPALLRGEEGYADELASANTLSPLNPDLVIGAANEADVQAAVRFAAANGLEVVPLATGHGSYRVVDGGIVIRTSRLDSITVDDDGPSFTIGAGGRWMNIVPVLREHGLAAVTGSSPSVGAVGLVLGGGIGPLGRTLGWSADRAI
;
A
#
# COMPACT_ATOMS: atom_id res chain seq x y z
N MET A 1 9.88 5.14 -21.11
CA MET A 1 10.68 4.98 -19.89
C MET A 1 11.23 6.35 -19.55
N ALA A 2 10.95 6.86 -18.35
CA ALA A 2 11.50 8.13 -17.91
C ALA A 2 13.03 8.02 -17.82
N ASP A 3 13.74 9.09 -18.18
CA ASP A 3 15.19 9.18 -18.03
C ASP A 3 15.48 9.59 -16.58
N ILE A 4 15.60 8.60 -15.69
CA ILE A 4 15.93 8.83 -14.28
C ILE A 4 17.44 9.00 -14.17
N ASP A 5 17.90 10.17 -13.71
CA ASP A 5 19.32 10.43 -13.49
C ASP A 5 19.93 9.39 -12.53
N PRO A 6 20.99 8.66 -12.96
CA PRO A 6 21.63 7.63 -12.12
C PRO A 6 22.16 8.16 -10.79
N ALA A 7 22.66 9.41 -10.74
CA ALA A 7 23.17 9.99 -9.51
C ALA A 7 22.03 10.32 -8.52
N ALA A 8 20.90 10.85 -9.03
CA ALA A 8 19.72 11.09 -8.23
C ALA A 8 19.11 9.79 -7.69
N LEU A 9 19.09 8.72 -8.50
CA LEU A 9 18.64 7.41 -8.06
C LEU A 9 19.57 6.81 -6.99
N ALA A 10 20.88 6.94 -7.15
CA ALA A 10 21.84 6.48 -6.14
C ALA A 10 21.63 7.21 -4.81
N ALA A 11 21.46 8.54 -4.83
CA ALA A 11 21.17 9.32 -3.65
C ALA A 11 19.83 8.98 -3.00
N LEU A 12 18.81 8.60 -3.78
CA LEU A 12 17.54 8.08 -3.26
C LEU A 12 17.77 6.75 -2.55
N ARG A 13 18.49 5.80 -3.17
CA ARG A 13 18.76 4.48 -2.60
C ARG A 13 19.49 4.54 -1.25
N GLU A 14 20.35 5.53 -1.06
CA GLU A 14 21.03 5.76 0.22
C GLU A 14 20.08 6.24 1.34
N GLN A 15 18.96 6.86 1.01
CA GLN A 15 17.96 7.35 1.96
C GLN A 15 16.93 6.30 2.34
N LEU A 16 16.78 5.24 1.53
CA LEU A 16 15.75 4.23 1.71
C LEU A 16 16.25 3.06 2.56
N THR A 17 15.36 2.53 3.38
CA THR A 17 15.54 1.25 4.07
C THR A 17 15.11 0.09 3.17
N GLY A 18 14.07 0.29 2.40
CA GLY A 18 13.55 -0.70 1.46
C GLY A 18 14.18 -0.59 0.07
N PRO A 19 13.92 -1.57 -0.83
CA PRO A 19 14.50 -1.59 -2.16
C PRO A 19 13.91 -0.50 -3.08
N ALA A 20 14.75 0.04 -3.97
CA ALA A 20 14.35 0.86 -5.11
C ALA A 20 14.91 0.23 -6.38
N LEU A 21 14.04 -0.33 -7.21
CA LEU A 21 14.40 -1.18 -8.34
C LEU A 21 13.88 -0.61 -9.66
N LEU A 22 14.78 -0.43 -10.60
CA LEU A 22 14.43 -0.09 -11.98
C LEU A 22 13.82 -1.29 -12.71
N ARG A 23 13.07 -0.99 -13.75
CA ARG A 23 12.54 -2.01 -14.67
C ARG A 23 13.69 -2.88 -15.21
N GLY A 24 13.58 -4.20 -14.96
CA GLY A 24 14.56 -5.20 -15.38
C GLY A 24 15.61 -5.56 -14.34
N GLU A 25 15.69 -4.86 -13.21
CA GLU A 25 16.54 -5.28 -12.10
C GLU A 25 15.93 -6.50 -11.36
N GLU A 26 16.79 -7.28 -10.73
CA GLU A 26 16.37 -8.43 -9.92
C GLU A 26 15.44 -8.01 -8.78
N GLY A 27 14.34 -8.74 -8.56
CA GLY A 27 13.32 -8.42 -7.56
C GLY A 27 12.25 -7.41 -8.01
N TYR A 28 12.42 -6.72 -9.14
CA TYR A 28 11.45 -5.76 -9.65
C TYR A 28 10.04 -6.36 -9.82
N ALA A 29 9.96 -7.55 -10.43
CA ALA A 29 8.68 -8.22 -10.65
C ALA A 29 8.03 -8.66 -9.34
N ASP A 30 8.81 -9.06 -8.35
CA ASP A 30 8.31 -9.49 -7.04
C ASP A 30 7.70 -8.33 -6.26
N GLU A 31 8.31 -7.14 -6.32
CA GLU A 31 7.75 -5.92 -5.72
C GLU A 31 6.45 -5.48 -6.39
N LEU A 32 6.21 -5.84 -7.63
CA LEU A 32 4.99 -5.53 -8.38
C LEU A 32 3.92 -6.64 -8.31
N ALA A 33 4.17 -7.73 -7.58
CA ALA A 33 3.20 -8.80 -7.44
C ALA A 33 1.84 -8.27 -6.97
N SER A 34 0.79 -8.50 -7.76
CA SER A 34 -0.54 -7.94 -7.59
C SER A 34 -1.59 -9.05 -7.62
N ALA A 35 -2.65 -8.89 -6.81
CA ALA A 35 -3.79 -9.81 -6.84
C ALA A 35 -4.59 -9.72 -8.15
N ASN A 36 -4.62 -8.55 -8.78
CA ASN A 36 -5.21 -8.37 -10.10
C ASN A 36 -4.12 -8.37 -11.17
N THR A 37 -4.04 -9.43 -11.94
CA THR A 37 -3.06 -9.61 -13.02
C THR A 37 -3.55 -9.10 -14.38
N LEU A 38 -4.80 -8.64 -14.47
CA LEU A 38 -5.37 -8.13 -15.72
C LEU A 38 -4.95 -6.70 -16.04
N SER A 39 -4.48 -5.96 -15.03
CA SER A 39 -3.98 -4.59 -15.19
C SER A 39 -2.46 -4.58 -15.03
N PRO A 40 -1.69 -4.56 -16.12
CA PRO A 40 -0.24 -4.57 -16.05
C PRO A 40 0.33 -3.37 -15.29
N LEU A 41 1.35 -3.64 -14.48
CA LEU A 41 2.13 -2.66 -13.75
C LEU A 41 3.54 -2.63 -14.31
N ASN A 42 3.86 -1.58 -15.08
CA ASN A 42 5.16 -1.38 -15.72
C ASN A 42 5.73 0.00 -15.36
N PRO A 43 5.91 0.34 -14.07
CA PRO A 43 6.53 1.61 -13.68
C PRO A 43 8.01 1.64 -14.13
N ASP A 44 8.59 2.85 -14.20
CA ASP A 44 10.03 3.01 -14.43
C ASP A 44 10.82 2.58 -13.20
N LEU A 45 10.26 2.84 -12.00
CA LEU A 45 10.85 2.53 -10.70
C LEU A 45 9.79 1.93 -9.77
N VAL A 46 10.13 0.88 -9.03
CA VAL A 46 9.35 0.40 -7.90
C VAL A 46 10.13 0.59 -6.61
N ILE A 47 9.46 1.08 -5.58
CA ILE A 47 10.03 1.28 -4.24
C ILE A 47 9.25 0.45 -3.25
N GLY A 48 9.91 -0.54 -2.62
CA GLY A 48 9.34 -1.36 -1.58
C GLY A 48 9.51 -0.69 -0.21
N ALA A 49 8.62 0.24 0.13
CA ALA A 49 8.74 1.02 1.37
C ALA A 49 8.70 0.13 2.61
N ALA A 50 9.73 0.24 3.45
CA ALA A 50 9.85 -0.46 4.73
C ALA A 50 9.33 0.38 5.91
N ASN A 51 9.23 1.70 5.75
CA ASN A 51 8.76 2.64 6.75
C ASN A 51 8.19 3.91 6.08
N GLU A 52 7.66 4.83 6.89
CA GLU A 52 7.07 6.08 6.41
C GLU A 52 8.10 7.04 5.80
N ALA A 53 9.34 7.01 6.28
CA ALA A 53 10.42 7.85 5.73
C ALA A 53 10.74 7.46 4.29
N ASP A 54 10.69 6.16 3.97
CA ASP A 54 10.84 5.67 2.59
C ASP A 54 9.75 6.23 1.68
N VAL A 55 8.47 6.23 2.14
CA VAL A 55 7.35 6.81 1.38
C VAL A 55 7.58 8.29 1.14
N GLN A 56 8.00 9.04 2.17
CA GLN A 56 8.28 10.46 2.04
C GLN A 56 9.43 10.74 1.06
N ALA A 57 10.50 9.95 1.11
CA ALA A 57 11.64 10.08 0.19
C ALA A 57 11.20 9.79 -1.25
N ALA A 58 10.43 8.71 -1.46
CA ALA A 58 9.88 8.33 -2.76
C ALA A 58 9.00 9.43 -3.37
N VAL A 59 8.09 10.01 -2.57
CA VAL A 59 7.19 11.08 -3.04
C VAL A 59 7.97 12.35 -3.37
N ARG A 60 8.95 12.74 -2.54
CA ARG A 60 9.83 13.90 -2.83
C ARG A 60 10.63 13.69 -4.11
N PHE A 61 11.19 12.49 -4.30
CA PHE A 61 11.92 12.14 -5.50
C PHE A 61 11.03 12.20 -6.74
N ALA A 62 9.81 11.65 -6.67
CA ALA A 62 8.85 11.70 -7.75
C ALA A 62 8.50 13.13 -8.13
N ALA A 63 8.20 13.99 -7.14
CA ALA A 63 7.86 15.39 -7.36
C ALA A 63 9.02 16.17 -8.01
N ALA A 64 10.26 15.95 -7.56
CA ALA A 64 11.44 16.61 -8.12
C ALA A 64 11.74 16.19 -9.57
N ASN A 65 11.31 14.98 -9.99
CA ASN A 65 11.54 14.44 -11.32
C ASN A 65 10.29 14.44 -12.21
N GLY A 66 9.18 15.04 -11.76
CA GLY A 66 7.93 15.08 -12.53
C GLY A 66 7.31 13.70 -12.81
N LEU A 67 7.53 12.73 -11.90
CA LEU A 67 7.06 11.36 -12.06
C LEU A 67 5.71 11.16 -11.35
N GLU A 68 4.82 10.39 -11.98
CA GLU A 68 3.58 9.96 -11.34
C GLU A 68 3.86 8.93 -10.25
N VAL A 69 3.09 8.97 -9.15
CA VAL A 69 3.18 8.01 -8.04
C VAL A 69 1.91 7.17 -7.97
N VAL A 70 2.08 5.86 -7.89
CA VAL A 70 0.99 4.90 -7.70
C VAL A 70 1.27 4.06 -6.45
N PRO A 71 0.42 4.14 -5.39
CA PRO A 71 0.56 3.25 -4.24
C PRO A 71 0.05 1.85 -4.58
N LEU A 72 0.76 0.84 -4.08
CA LEU A 72 0.41 -0.57 -4.26
C LEU A 72 0.48 -1.32 -2.93
N ALA A 73 -0.68 -1.71 -2.38
CA ALA A 73 -0.75 -2.66 -1.27
C ALA A 73 -0.87 -4.09 -1.80
N THR A 74 -2.09 -4.61 -1.95
CA THR A 74 -2.36 -5.96 -2.48
C THR A 74 -2.71 -6.00 -3.96
N GLY A 75 -3.08 -4.85 -4.53
CA GLY A 75 -3.46 -4.73 -5.94
C GLY A 75 -4.84 -5.27 -6.31
N HIS A 76 -5.69 -5.64 -5.35
CA HIS A 76 -7.05 -6.12 -5.66
C HIS A 76 -7.89 -5.10 -6.42
N GLY A 77 -7.73 -3.81 -6.16
CA GLY A 77 -8.41 -2.70 -6.81
C GLY A 77 -7.63 -2.05 -7.95
N SER A 78 -6.61 -2.69 -8.50
CA SER A 78 -5.82 -2.15 -9.61
C SER A 78 -6.56 -2.33 -10.92
N TYR A 79 -7.33 -1.32 -11.33
CA TYR A 79 -8.09 -1.33 -12.59
C TYR A 79 -7.40 -0.54 -13.71
N ARG A 80 -6.31 0.16 -13.39
CA ARG A 80 -5.58 1.01 -14.32
C ARG A 80 -4.26 0.35 -14.69
N VAL A 81 -3.94 0.38 -15.98
CA VAL A 81 -2.60 0.09 -16.47
C VAL A 81 -1.65 1.19 -15.95
N VAL A 82 -0.54 0.79 -15.38
CA VAL A 82 0.56 1.69 -15.01
C VAL A 82 1.69 1.47 -15.99
N ASP A 83 2.04 2.50 -16.75
CA ASP A 83 3.17 2.47 -17.69
C ASP A 83 4.02 3.74 -17.49
N GLY A 84 5.15 3.58 -16.84
CA GLY A 84 6.00 4.68 -16.38
C GLY A 84 5.71 5.13 -14.94
N GLY A 85 6.48 6.12 -14.46
CA GLY A 85 6.39 6.66 -13.11
C GLY A 85 6.92 5.73 -12.03
N ILE A 86 6.45 5.91 -10.80
CA ILE A 86 6.90 5.18 -9.62
C ILE A 86 5.73 4.43 -8.98
N VAL A 87 5.92 3.13 -8.72
CA VAL A 87 5.05 2.38 -7.81
C VAL A 87 5.68 2.35 -6.42
N ILE A 88 4.94 2.75 -5.39
CA ILE A 88 5.33 2.58 -3.98
C ILE A 88 4.59 1.38 -3.42
N ARG A 89 5.33 0.29 -3.21
CA ARG A 89 4.82 -0.92 -2.54
C ARG A 89 4.75 -0.69 -1.04
N THR A 90 3.57 -0.86 -0.45
CA THR A 90 3.32 -0.61 0.97
C THR A 90 3.20 -1.87 1.81
N SER A 91 3.45 -3.05 1.25
CA SER A 91 3.17 -4.35 1.91
C SER A 91 3.93 -4.56 3.22
N ARG A 92 5.04 -3.87 3.45
CA ARG A 92 5.83 -3.92 4.69
C ARG A 92 5.33 -2.96 5.78
N LEU A 93 4.45 -2.01 5.41
CA LEU A 93 3.81 -1.09 6.35
C LEU A 93 2.54 -1.75 6.91
N ASP A 94 2.68 -2.84 7.64
CA ASP A 94 1.59 -3.71 8.05
C ASP A 94 1.33 -3.71 9.56
N SER A 95 1.83 -2.69 10.25
CA SER A 95 1.64 -2.52 11.69
C SER A 95 0.15 -2.43 12.06
N ILE A 96 -0.18 -2.98 13.23
CA ILE A 96 -1.53 -2.94 13.80
C ILE A 96 -1.35 -2.56 15.27
N THR A 97 -2.00 -1.48 15.70
CA THR A 97 -2.03 -1.02 17.09
C THR A 97 -3.47 -0.78 17.51
N VAL A 98 -3.88 -1.41 18.60
CA VAL A 98 -5.20 -1.18 19.22
C VAL A 98 -5.03 -0.16 20.32
N ASP A 99 -5.92 0.81 20.39
CA ASP A 99 -5.84 1.89 21.36
C ASP A 99 -6.34 1.40 22.73
N ASP A 100 -5.58 1.70 23.78
CA ASP A 100 -5.90 1.30 25.16
C ASP A 100 -7.13 2.06 25.71
N ASP A 101 -7.36 3.28 25.23
CA ASP A 101 -8.36 4.21 25.75
C ASP A 101 -9.72 4.17 25.01
N GLY A 102 -9.91 3.28 24.03
CA GLY A 102 -11.15 3.26 23.25
C GLY A 102 -11.27 2.11 22.25
N PRO A 103 -12.41 2.01 21.55
CA PRO A 103 -12.65 0.95 20.58
C PRO A 103 -12.07 1.29 19.21
N SER A 104 -10.89 1.89 19.16
CA SER A 104 -10.20 2.28 17.93
C SER A 104 -8.88 1.52 17.73
N PHE A 105 -8.39 1.53 16.51
CA PHE A 105 -7.12 0.90 16.15
C PHE A 105 -6.51 1.61 14.95
N THR A 106 -5.19 1.62 14.91
CA THR A 106 -4.40 2.15 13.80
C THR A 106 -3.78 1.02 13.00
N ILE A 107 -3.81 1.13 11.68
CA ILE A 107 -3.22 0.14 10.77
C ILE A 107 -2.32 0.81 9.74
N GLY A 108 -1.24 0.15 9.40
CA GLY A 108 -0.36 0.54 8.30
C GLY A 108 -0.99 0.28 6.93
N ALA A 109 -0.52 1.01 5.93
CA ALA A 109 -1.05 1.00 4.56
C ALA A 109 -0.95 -0.37 3.85
N GLY A 110 -0.10 -1.28 4.33
CA GLY A 110 0.06 -2.66 3.84
C GLY A 110 -0.81 -3.69 4.56
N GLY A 111 -1.52 -3.31 5.62
CA GLY A 111 -2.31 -4.22 6.46
C GLY A 111 -3.41 -4.93 5.67
N ARG A 112 -3.53 -6.25 5.87
CA ARG A 112 -4.57 -7.10 5.27
C ARG A 112 -5.58 -7.53 6.32
N TRP A 113 -6.84 -7.68 5.96
CA TRP A 113 -7.88 -8.10 6.89
C TRP A 113 -7.57 -9.42 7.60
N MET A 114 -6.92 -10.36 6.92
CA MET A 114 -6.53 -11.65 7.51
C MET A 114 -5.58 -11.53 8.70
N ASN A 115 -4.78 -10.46 8.76
CA ASN A 115 -3.84 -10.20 9.85
C ASN A 115 -4.49 -9.30 10.93
N ILE A 116 -5.37 -8.37 10.50
CA ILE A 116 -6.02 -7.39 11.38
C ILE A 116 -7.11 -8.04 12.24
N VAL A 117 -7.98 -8.83 11.63
CA VAL A 117 -9.15 -9.41 12.33
C VAL A 117 -8.77 -10.27 13.55
N PRO A 118 -7.74 -11.14 13.50
CA PRO A 118 -7.31 -11.90 14.68
C PRO A 118 -6.89 -11.00 15.84
N VAL A 119 -6.10 -9.93 15.56
CA VAL A 119 -5.64 -8.99 16.59
C VAL A 119 -6.83 -8.28 17.24
N LEU A 120 -7.75 -7.74 16.44
CA LEU A 120 -8.94 -7.06 16.97
C LEU A 120 -9.81 -7.99 17.85
N ARG A 121 -9.92 -9.26 17.45
CA ARG A 121 -10.68 -10.28 18.20
C ARG A 121 -10.12 -10.48 19.62
N GLU A 122 -8.81 -10.48 19.79
CA GLU A 122 -8.16 -10.60 21.11
C GLU A 122 -8.52 -9.45 22.04
N HIS A 123 -8.85 -8.27 21.47
CA HIS A 123 -9.32 -7.08 22.19
C HIS A 123 -10.85 -6.95 22.24
N GLY A 124 -11.61 -7.96 21.80
CA GLY A 124 -13.07 -7.90 21.76
C GLY A 124 -13.64 -6.93 20.73
N LEU A 125 -12.84 -6.51 19.76
CA LEU A 125 -13.21 -5.57 18.70
C LEU A 125 -13.56 -6.28 17.40
N ALA A 126 -14.39 -5.65 16.58
CA ALA A 126 -14.70 -6.06 15.22
C ALA A 126 -14.70 -4.85 14.29
N ALA A 127 -13.96 -4.95 13.18
CA ALA A 127 -13.98 -3.94 12.14
C ALA A 127 -15.09 -4.19 11.12
N VAL A 128 -15.56 -3.13 10.46
CA VAL A 128 -16.40 -3.24 9.27
C VAL A 128 -15.51 -3.57 8.08
N THR A 129 -15.31 -4.86 7.85
CA THR A 129 -14.38 -5.39 6.83
C THR A 129 -15.06 -5.54 5.48
N GLY A 130 -14.25 -5.73 4.42
CA GLY A 130 -14.72 -6.31 3.16
C GLY A 130 -15.00 -7.82 3.28
N SER A 131 -15.35 -8.46 2.15
CA SER A 131 -15.72 -9.88 2.07
C SER A 131 -14.53 -10.83 1.87
N SER A 132 -13.34 -10.33 1.61
CA SER A 132 -12.15 -11.15 1.36
C SER A 132 -11.03 -10.84 2.36
N PRO A 133 -10.48 -11.85 3.03
CA PRO A 133 -9.43 -11.67 4.03
C PRO A 133 -8.08 -11.21 3.44
N SER A 134 -7.81 -11.50 2.17
CA SER A 134 -6.56 -11.14 1.49
C SER A 134 -6.48 -9.69 1.03
N VAL A 135 -7.60 -8.97 1.03
CA VAL A 135 -7.67 -7.55 0.61
C VAL A 135 -6.96 -6.64 1.60
N GLY A 136 -6.26 -5.63 1.09
CA GLY A 136 -5.65 -4.56 1.89
C GLY A 136 -6.73 -3.67 2.50
N ALA A 137 -6.66 -3.47 3.81
CA ALA A 137 -7.70 -2.77 4.55
C ALA A 137 -7.77 -1.28 4.18
N VAL A 138 -6.62 -0.59 4.14
CA VAL A 138 -6.58 0.86 3.85
C VAL A 138 -7.13 1.16 2.46
N GLY A 139 -6.72 0.41 1.43
CA GLY A 139 -7.24 0.62 0.06
C GLY A 139 -8.75 0.38 -0.04
N LEU A 140 -9.28 -0.61 0.69
CA LEU A 140 -10.72 -0.86 0.77
C LEU A 140 -11.45 0.32 1.44
N VAL A 141 -10.99 0.78 2.59
CA VAL A 141 -11.60 1.87 3.36
C VAL A 141 -11.60 3.18 2.55
N LEU A 142 -10.48 3.54 1.92
CA LEU A 142 -10.38 4.72 1.07
C LEU A 142 -11.29 4.67 -0.16
N GLY A 143 -11.65 3.47 -0.62
CA GLY A 143 -12.63 3.25 -1.69
C GLY A 143 -14.08 3.14 -1.21
N GLY A 144 -14.36 3.44 0.08
CA GLY A 144 -15.66 3.31 0.71
C GLY A 144 -15.80 2.02 1.53
N GLY A 145 -15.46 0.88 1.00
CA GLY A 145 -15.45 -0.41 1.68
C GLY A 145 -16.83 -0.96 2.04
N ILE A 146 -17.34 -1.85 1.21
CA ILE A 146 -18.57 -2.60 1.50
C ILE A 146 -18.23 -4.05 1.83
N GLY A 147 -18.94 -4.62 2.79
CA GLY A 147 -18.74 -6.00 3.23
C GLY A 147 -20.00 -6.63 3.81
N PRO A 148 -19.89 -7.83 4.42
CA PRO A 148 -21.02 -8.60 4.92
C PRO A 148 -21.90 -7.84 5.93
N LEU A 149 -21.31 -6.93 6.69
CA LEU A 149 -22.00 -6.13 7.71
C LEU A 149 -22.49 -4.77 7.19
N GLY A 150 -22.33 -4.46 5.90
CA GLY A 150 -22.65 -3.16 5.34
C GLY A 150 -24.10 -2.73 5.50
N ARG A 151 -25.06 -3.66 5.47
CA ARG A 151 -26.49 -3.34 5.71
C ARG A 151 -26.78 -2.91 7.14
N THR A 152 -26.00 -3.38 8.11
CA THR A 152 -26.22 -3.14 9.53
C THR A 152 -25.35 -1.99 10.04
N LEU A 153 -24.09 -1.90 9.57
CA LEU A 153 -23.08 -1.02 10.14
C LEU A 153 -22.60 0.10 9.18
N GLY A 154 -23.10 0.12 7.94
CA GLY A 154 -22.69 1.08 6.94
C GLY A 154 -21.40 0.66 6.21
N TRP A 155 -20.70 1.64 5.63
CA TRP A 155 -19.47 1.44 4.90
C TRP A 155 -18.27 1.42 5.86
N SER A 156 -17.19 0.76 5.46
CA SER A 156 -15.94 0.78 6.26
C SER A 156 -15.42 2.20 6.43
N ALA A 157 -15.56 3.05 5.41
CA ALA A 157 -15.15 4.46 5.44
C ALA A 157 -15.90 5.29 6.49
N ASP A 158 -17.15 4.94 6.82
CA ASP A 158 -17.95 5.64 7.85
C ASP A 158 -17.38 5.43 9.27
N ARG A 159 -16.43 4.51 9.41
CA ARG A 159 -15.77 4.16 10.68
C ARG A 159 -14.29 4.57 10.71
N ALA A 160 -13.79 5.22 9.67
CA ALA A 160 -12.43 5.77 9.65
C ALA A 160 -12.41 7.13 10.37
N ILE A 161 -11.34 7.35 11.16
CA ILE A 161 -11.08 8.58 11.92
C ILE A 161 -9.69 9.12 11.59
#